data_2ead897b5c180389b39b401cb3458f80
#
_entry.id   2ead897b5c180389b39b401cb3458f80
#
_cell.length_a   1.000
_cell.length_b   1.000
_cell.length_c   1.000
_cell.angle_alpha   90.00
_cell.angle_beta   90.00
_cell.angle_gamma   90.00
#
_symmetry.space_group_name_H-M   'P 1'
#
loop_
_entity.id
_entity.type
_entity.pdbx_description
1 polymer ?
#
loop_
_entity_poly.entity_id
_entity_poly.type
_entity_poly.pdbx_seq_one_letter_code
_entity_poly.pdbx_strand_id
1 'polypeptide(L)' 'MNQTLTILDFGSGEVHQYHDINYDKYHMELDEFVSVQLGYNLNEVEYMFHTDKTIYNLTNEL' A
#
# COMPACT_ATOMS: atom_id res chain seq x y z
N MET A 1 9.00 5.76 12.81
CA MET A 1 8.43 4.41 12.89
C MET A 1 8.21 3.89 11.49
N ASN A 2 8.66 2.67 11.25
CA ASN A 2 8.60 2.11 9.91
C ASN A 2 7.21 1.59 9.62
N GLN A 3 6.74 1.89 8.42
CA GLN A 3 5.41 1.46 8.00
C GLN A 3 5.50 0.84 6.62
N THR A 4 4.52 0.01 6.33
CA THR A 4 4.43 -0.67 5.05
C THR A 4 3.17 -0.20 4.34
N LEU A 5 3.31 0.08 3.06
CA LEU A 5 2.17 0.37 2.20
C LEU A 5 1.95 -0.83 1.29
N THR A 6 0.78 -1.44 1.39
CA THR A 6 0.41 -2.57 0.55
C THR A 6 -0.58 -2.11 -0.50
N ILE A 7 -0.28 -2.39 -1.74
CA ILE A 7 -1.12 -2.02 -2.88
C ILE A 7 -1.66 -3.29 -3.52
N LEU A 8 -2.96 -3.37 -3.66
CA LEU A 8 -3.61 -4.42 -4.43
C LEU A 8 -3.97 -3.85 -5.78
N ASP A 9 -3.28 -4.26 -6.80
CA ASP A 9 -3.45 -3.70 -8.14
C ASP A 9 -4.34 -4.63 -8.95
N PHE A 10 -5.61 -4.27 -9.06
CA PHE A 10 -6.58 -5.09 -9.78
C PHE A 10 -6.39 -5.02 -11.28
N GLY A 11 -5.77 -3.95 -11.78
CA GLY A 11 -5.51 -3.84 -13.21
C GLY A 11 -4.48 -4.83 -13.70
N SER A 12 -3.46 -5.11 -12.88
CA SER A 12 -2.41 -6.05 -13.24
C SER A 12 -2.55 -7.40 -12.56
N GLY A 13 -3.38 -7.48 -11.51
CA GLY A 13 -3.49 -8.68 -10.70
C GLY A 13 -2.32 -8.88 -9.76
N GLU A 14 -1.63 -7.82 -9.39
CA GLU A 14 -0.43 -7.91 -8.58
C GLU A 14 -0.63 -7.27 -7.22
N VAL A 15 0.21 -7.70 -6.28
CA VAL A 15 0.27 -7.09 -4.95
C VAL A 15 1.67 -6.51 -4.80
N HIS A 16 1.73 -5.25 -4.41
CA HIS A 16 3.00 -4.55 -4.21
C HIS A 16 3.11 -4.10 -2.77
N GLN A 17 4.29 -4.22 -2.19
CA GLN A 17 4.53 -3.75 -0.85
C GLN A 17 5.75 -2.85 -0.83
N TYR A 18 5.60 -1.72 -0.15
CA TYR A 18 6.67 -0.76 0.03
C TYR A 18 6.96 -0.68 1.53
N HIS A 19 8.15 -1.13 1.92
CA HIS A 19 8.53 -1.21 3.32
C HIS A 19 9.32 0.04 3.75
N ASP A 20 9.27 0.32 5.04
CA ASP A 20 10.07 1.39 5.63
C ASP A 20 9.79 2.77 5.05
N ILE A 21 8.52 3.02 4.75
CA ILE A 21 8.14 4.30 4.19
C ILE A 21 8.05 5.33 5.31
N ASN A 22 8.74 6.44 5.12
CA ASN A 22 8.58 7.60 5.98
C ASN A 22 7.59 8.54 5.31
N TYR A 23 6.32 8.24 5.48
CA TYR A 23 5.26 8.96 4.81
C TYR A 23 5.19 10.44 5.22
N ASP A 24 5.55 10.71 6.49
CA ASP A 24 5.42 12.06 7.02
C ASP A 24 6.24 13.08 6.26
N LYS A 25 7.34 12.65 5.64
CA LYS A 25 8.20 13.61 4.96
C LYS A 25 7.60 14.13 3.65
N TYR A 26 6.55 13.49 3.16
CA TYR A 26 5.95 13.89 1.88
C TYR A 26 4.87 14.94 2.03
N HIS A 27 4.28 15.10 3.22
CA HIS A 27 3.28 16.13 3.50
C HIS A 27 2.10 16.10 2.53
N MET A 28 1.61 14.93 2.21
CA MET A 28 0.49 14.79 1.29
C MET A 28 -0.47 13.71 1.78
N GLU A 29 -1.68 13.73 1.24
CA GLU A 29 -2.67 12.71 1.55
C GLU A 29 -2.22 11.35 1.01
N LEU A 30 -2.72 10.28 1.61
CA LEU A 30 -2.31 8.94 1.21
C LEU A 30 -2.71 8.63 -0.22
N ASP A 31 -3.92 9.02 -0.62
CA ASP A 31 -4.36 8.78 -2.00
C ASP A 31 -3.50 9.56 -2.98
N GLU A 32 -3.10 10.76 -2.61
CA GLU A 32 -2.21 11.56 -3.45
C GLU A 32 -0.83 10.90 -3.53
N PHE A 33 -0.35 10.37 -2.42
CA PHE A 33 0.93 9.68 -2.40
C PHE A 33 0.90 8.48 -3.35
N VAL A 34 -0.17 7.70 -3.30
CA VAL A 34 -0.30 6.52 -4.14
C VAL A 34 -0.39 6.90 -5.62
N SER A 35 -1.18 7.92 -5.94
CA SER A 35 -1.41 8.27 -7.35
C SER A 35 -0.27 9.09 -7.94
N VAL A 36 0.25 10.06 -7.19
CA VAL A 36 1.23 10.99 -7.73
C VAL A 36 2.65 10.49 -7.50
N GLN A 37 2.97 10.15 -6.26
CA GLN A 37 4.33 9.75 -5.93
C GLN A 37 4.67 8.38 -6.48
N LEU A 38 3.74 7.44 -6.39
CA LEU A 38 3.97 6.07 -6.83
C LEU A 38 3.45 5.80 -8.24
N GLY A 39 2.53 6.62 -8.73
CA GLY A 39 2.07 6.51 -10.11
C GLY A 39 0.97 5.50 -10.37
N TYR A 40 0.24 5.09 -9.34
CA TYR A 40 -0.86 4.15 -9.54
C TYR A 40 -2.15 4.85 -9.94
N ASN A 41 -3.00 4.12 -10.65
CA ASN A 41 -4.34 4.59 -10.98
C ASN A 41 -5.29 4.21 -9.84
N LEU A 42 -5.79 5.21 -9.12
CA LEU A 42 -6.62 4.96 -7.95
C LEU A 42 -7.89 4.18 -8.26
N ASN A 43 -8.34 4.18 -9.51
CA ASN A 43 -9.51 3.43 -9.90
C ASN A 43 -9.25 1.93 -10.02
N GLU A 44 -7.98 1.53 -10.00
CA GLU A 44 -7.60 0.15 -10.24
C GLU A 44 -6.87 -0.47 -9.06
N VAL A 45 -6.71 0.26 -7.96
CA VAL A 45 -5.97 -0.25 -6.82
C VAL A 45 -6.74 -0.05 -5.53
N GLU A 46 -6.48 -0.92 -4.58
CA GLU A 46 -6.81 -0.71 -3.18
C GLU A 46 -5.51 -0.69 -2.41
N TYR A 47 -5.48 0.00 -1.30
CA TYR A 47 -4.22 0.14 -0.58
C TYR A 47 -4.48 0.27 0.92
N MET A 48 -3.48 -0.12 1.69
CA MET A 48 -3.54 -0.05 3.13
C MET A 48 -2.17 0.31 3.67
N PHE A 49 -2.14 1.29 4.55
CA PHE A 49 -0.93 1.70 5.22
C PHE A 49 -0.95 1.11 6.62
N HIS A 50 0.05 0.30 6.94
CA HIS A 50 0.02 -0.43 8.20
C HIS A 50 1.43 -0.56 8.77
N THR A 51 1.53 -0.95 10.03
CA THR A 51 2.82 -1.19 10.64
C THR A 51 3.48 -2.38 9.96
N ASP A 52 4.82 -2.37 9.98
CA ASP A 52 5.58 -3.41 9.32
C ASP A 52 5.53 -4.68 10.15
N LYS A 53 4.47 -5.44 9.97
CA LYS A 53 4.24 -6.68 10.71
C LYS A 53 3.93 -7.79 9.75
N THR A 54 4.05 -9.01 10.27
CA THR A 54 3.68 -10.18 9.50
C THR A 54 2.21 -10.10 9.12
N ILE A 55 1.94 -10.30 7.85
CA ILE A 55 0.58 -10.34 7.37
C ILE A 55 0.04 -11.74 7.62
N TYR A 56 -1.08 -11.80 8.33
CA TYR A 56 -1.70 -13.07 8.59
C TYR A 56 -2.45 -13.53 7.36
N ASN A 57 -2.22 -14.76 6.99
CA ASN A 57 -2.90 -15.34 5.85
C ASN A 57 -4.21 -15.97 6.34
N LEU A 58 -5.31 -15.34 6.00
CA LEU A 58 -6.61 -15.78 6.46
C LEU A 58 -7.25 -16.83 5.57
N THR A 59 -6.60 -17.18 4.48
CA THR A 59 -7.17 -18.16 3.56
C THR A 59 -7.33 -19.54 4.20
N ASN A 60 -6.57 -19.80 5.24
CA ASN A 60 -6.66 -21.09 5.92
C ASN A 60 -8.00 -21.28 6.60
N GLU A 61 -8.77 -20.23 6.71
CA GLU A 61 -10.03 -20.25 7.41
C GLU A 61 -11.22 -20.43 6.49
N LEU A 62 -10.94 -20.58 5.22
CA LEU A 62 -12.00 -20.75 4.23
C LEU A 62 -12.37 -22.23 4.01
#